data_3c2bc98a8e24cc84f8fb6366a069e036
#
_entry.id   3c2bc98a8e24cc84f8fb6366a069e036
#
_cell.length_a   1.000
_cell.length_b   1.000
_cell.length_c   1.000
_cell.angle_alpha   90.00
_cell.angle_beta   90.00
_cell.angle_gamma   90.00
#
_symmetry.space_group_name_H-M   'P 1'
#
loop_
_entity.id
_entity.type
_entity.pdbx_description
1 polymer ?
#
loop_
_entity_poly.entity_id
_entity_poly.type
_entity_poly.pdbx_seq_one_letter_code
_entity_poly.pdbx_strand_id
1 'polypeptide(L)'
;EFLINFINKDSAEILVDEKYSVYSDIYNDYVPVYSSKENSDGKYIRQILLSNRERESLTGEKTGRKVYDRSSLTFGNSADSRFSNSNWFWNENEKVIEIRIPWHLLNVSDPSSRNVLDDKEGTGDIESSETEGFHIYTYITDKKDENVKQIPGSSPDFYKWDKWEVPEYT
;
A
#
# COMPACT_ATOMS: atom_id res chain seq x y z
N GLU A 1 4.90 -1.52 -7.77
CA GLU A 1 5.07 -1.96 -6.37
C GLU A 1 3.73 -1.97 -5.63
N PHE A 2 2.82 -1.03 -5.93
CA PHE A 2 1.45 -1.04 -5.41
C PHE A 2 0.45 -1.03 -6.56
N LEU A 3 -0.65 -1.73 -6.38
CA LEU A 3 -1.78 -1.78 -7.30
C LEU A 3 -3.04 -1.34 -6.58
N ILE A 4 -3.67 -0.24 -7.03
CA ILE A 4 -4.99 0.16 -6.56
C ILE A 4 -5.99 -0.34 -7.59
N ASN A 5 -6.86 -1.25 -7.18
CA ASN A 5 -7.82 -1.92 -8.02
C ASN A 5 -9.25 -1.51 -7.64
N PHE A 6 -9.97 -0.90 -8.57
CA PHE A 6 -11.39 -0.57 -8.44
C PHE A 6 -12.21 -1.72 -9.02
N ILE A 7 -12.70 -2.59 -8.14
CA ILE A 7 -13.43 -3.82 -8.52
C ILE A 7 -14.83 -3.46 -9.05
N ASN A 8 -15.48 -2.52 -8.39
CA ASN A 8 -16.78 -1.98 -8.77
C ASN A 8 -17.02 -0.64 -8.06
N LYS A 9 -18.22 -0.06 -8.23
CA LYS A 9 -18.60 1.25 -7.65
C LYS A 9 -18.61 1.31 -6.11
N ASP A 10 -18.55 0.18 -5.43
CA ASP A 10 -18.67 0.09 -3.97
C ASP A 10 -17.46 -0.62 -3.34
N SER A 11 -16.50 -1.07 -4.16
CA SER A 11 -15.37 -1.88 -3.70
C SER A 11 -14.09 -1.55 -4.44
N ALA A 12 -13.08 -1.18 -3.66
CA ALA A 12 -11.71 -0.98 -4.12
C ALA A 12 -10.72 -1.55 -3.10
N GLU A 13 -9.53 -1.88 -3.58
CA GLU A 13 -8.47 -2.43 -2.75
C GLU A 13 -7.11 -1.88 -3.16
N ILE A 14 -6.16 -1.91 -2.23
CA ILE A 14 -4.75 -1.68 -2.49
C ILE A 14 -3.97 -2.96 -2.22
N LEU A 15 -3.24 -3.41 -3.22
CA LEU A 15 -2.37 -4.56 -3.17
C LEU A 15 -0.92 -4.11 -3.22
N VAL A 16 -0.02 -4.96 -2.79
CA VAL A 16 1.43 -4.73 -2.87
C VAL A 16 2.08 -5.89 -3.60
N ASP A 17 3.08 -5.60 -4.43
CA ASP A 17 3.93 -6.66 -4.99
C ASP A 17 4.55 -7.49 -3.87
N GLU A 18 4.57 -8.83 -3.99
CA GLU A 18 5.01 -9.69 -2.90
C GLU A 18 6.47 -9.42 -2.51
N LYS A 19 7.31 -9.03 -3.47
CA LYS A 19 8.71 -8.70 -3.23
C LYS A 19 8.91 -7.34 -2.58
N TYR A 20 7.89 -6.50 -2.61
CA TYR A 20 7.87 -5.17 -1.98
C TYR A 20 7.04 -5.12 -0.70
N SER A 21 6.49 -6.24 -0.27
CA SER A 21 5.71 -6.36 0.96
C SER A 21 6.60 -6.53 2.17
N VAL A 22 6.63 -5.53 3.05
CA VAL A 22 7.38 -5.58 4.32
C VAL A 22 6.88 -6.64 5.31
N TYR A 23 5.75 -7.27 5.01
CA TYR A 23 5.16 -8.35 5.82
C TYR A 23 5.00 -9.66 5.03
N SER A 24 5.75 -9.81 3.93
CA SER A 24 5.69 -11.00 3.07
C SER A 24 6.06 -12.29 3.80
N ASP A 25 6.92 -12.21 4.83
CA ASP A 25 7.31 -13.32 5.69
C ASP A 25 6.10 -14.00 6.35
N ILE A 26 5.04 -13.26 6.64
CA ILE A 26 3.83 -13.81 7.27
C ILE A 26 3.08 -14.76 6.33
N TYR A 27 3.13 -14.50 5.01
CA TYR A 27 2.51 -15.36 4.01
C TYR A 27 3.35 -16.59 3.66
N ASN A 28 4.67 -16.53 3.90
CA ASN A 28 5.63 -17.54 3.50
C ASN A 28 6.26 -18.26 4.70
N ASP A 29 5.47 -18.59 5.71
CA ASP A 29 5.93 -19.29 6.93
C ASP A 29 7.17 -18.65 7.57
N TYR A 30 7.15 -17.32 7.61
CA TYR A 30 8.24 -16.47 8.14
C TYR A 30 9.56 -16.54 7.34
N VAL A 31 9.51 -16.95 6.08
CA VAL A 31 10.64 -16.80 5.17
C VAL A 31 10.54 -15.42 4.51
N PRO A 32 11.50 -14.53 4.70
CA PRO A 32 11.51 -13.23 4.05
C PRO A 32 11.59 -13.39 2.53
N VAL A 33 10.68 -12.72 1.81
CA VAL A 33 10.71 -12.60 0.34
C VAL A 33 10.82 -11.16 -0.12
N TYR A 34 10.91 -10.23 0.85
CA TYR A 34 11.07 -8.81 0.56
C TYR A 34 12.41 -8.58 -0.15
N SER A 35 12.36 -7.90 -1.28
CA SER A 35 13.54 -7.46 -2.01
C SER A 35 13.18 -6.30 -2.95
N SER A 36 13.55 -5.09 -2.58
CA SER A 36 13.32 -3.92 -3.42
C SER A 36 14.21 -3.87 -4.67
N LYS A 37 15.26 -4.69 -4.71
CA LYS A 37 16.20 -4.76 -5.84
C LYS A 37 15.76 -5.72 -6.94
N GLU A 38 14.85 -6.63 -6.64
CA GLU A 38 14.31 -7.52 -7.65
C GLU A 38 13.16 -6.86 -8.40
N ASN A 39 13.11 -7.11 -9.70
CA ASN A 39 11.97 -6.66 -10.49
C ASN A 39 10.68 -7.36 -10.04
N SER A 40 9.58 -6.63 -10.07
CA SER A 40 8.25 -7.19 -9.89
C SER A 40 8.01 -8.33 -10.89
N ASP A 41 7.48 -9.44 -10.40
CA ASP A 41 6.99 -10.55 -11.22
C ASP A 41 5.50 -10.42 -11.54
N GLY A 42 4.88 -9.32 -11.12
CA GLY A 42 3.46 -9.03 -11.29
C GLY A 42 2.56 -9.77 -10.29
N LYS A 43 3.12 -10.40 -9.27
CA LYS A 43 2.36 -11.08 -8.23
C LYS A 43 2.02 -10.10 -7.11
N TYR A 44 0.78 -9.65 -7.10
CA TYR A 44 0.26 -8.74 -6.08
C TYR A 44 -0.47 -9.50 -4.99
N ILE A 45 -0.14 -9.19 -3.74
CA ILE A 45 -0.73 -9.78 -2.53
C ILE A 45 -1.45 -8.73 -1.70
N ARG A 46 -2.35 -9.17 -0.83
CA ARG A 46 -3.04 -8.29 0.11
C ARG A 46 -2.07 -7.76 1.16
N GLN A 47 -2.23 -6.51 1.51
CA GLN A 47 -1.50 -5.93 2.64
C GLN A 47 -2.09 -6.40 3.96
N ILE A 48 -1.23 -6.88 4.84
CA ILE A 48 -1.62 -7.31 6.18
C ILE A 48 -0.79 -6.58 7.23
N LEU A 49 -1.33 -6.50 8.43
CA LEU A 49 -0.63 -6.05 9.61
C LEU A 49 -0.63 -7.18 10.64
N LEU A 50 0.54 -7.57 11.10
CA LEU A 50 0.69 -8.50 12.20
C LEU A 50 0.47 -7.77 13.53
N SER A 51 -0.64 -8.06 14.17
CA SER A 51 -0.98 -7.49 15.48
C SER A 51 -0.45 -8.33 16.64
N ASN A 52 -0.36 -9.63 16.46
CA ASN A 52 0.11 -10.56 17.47
C ASN A 52 0.81 -11.76 16.82
N ARG A 53 2.01 -12.07 17.27
CA ARG A 53 2.69 -13.32 16.91
C ARG A 53 2.15 -14.46 17.75
N GLU A 54 2.26 -15.68 17.27
CA GLU A 54 1.99 -16.86 18.09
C GLU A 54 2.91 -16.85 19.31
N ARG A 55 2.34 -17.10 20.49
CA ARG A 55 3.04 -17.15 21.77
C ARG A 55 2.54 -18.33 22.56
N GLU A 56 3.42 -18.91 23.35
CA GLU A 56 3.11 -19.93 24.35
C GLU A 56 3.44 -19.40 25.74
N SER A 57 2.50 -19.54 26.66
CA SER A 57 2.71 -19.18 28.07
C SER A 57 3.57 -20.23 28.75
N LEU A 58 4.12 -19.92 29.93
CA LEU A 58 4.85 -20.88 30.76
C LEU A 58 3.96 -22.06 31.20
N THR A 59 2.65 -21.92 31.13
CA THR A 59 1.67 -22.96 31.44
C THR A 59 1.25 -23.78 30.24
N GLY A 60 1.84 -23.52 29.05
CA GLY A 60 1.54 -24.23 27.81
C GLY A 60 0.31 -23.71 27.03
N GLU A 61 -0.31 -22.62 27.48
CA GLU A 61 -1.40 -21.98 26.74
C GLU A 61 -0.87 -21.28 25.50
N LYS A 62 -1.46 -21.56 24.35
CA LYS A 62 -1.09 -20.96 23.07
C LYS A 62 -2.04 -19.84 22.68
N THR A 63 -1.46 -18.68 22.38
CA THR A 63 -2.17 -17.58 21.73
C THR A 63 -1.80 -17.56 20.27
N GLY A 64 -2.77 -17.76 19.39
CA GLY A 64 -2.54 -17.82 17.96
C GLY A 64 -2.14 -16.47 17.36
N ARG A 65 -1.55 -16.53 16.18
CA ARG A 65 -1.24 -15.36 15.35
C ARG A 65 -2.51 -14.57 15.02
N LYS A 66 -2.43 -13.24 15.13
CA LYS A 66 -3.53 -12.35 14.72
C LYS A 66 -3.03 -11.36 13.68
N VAL A 67 -3.67 -11.39 12.52
CA VAL A 67 -3.40 -10.48 11.40
C VAL A 67 -4.65 -9.68 11.06
N TYR A 68 -4.44 -8.45 10.59
CA TYR A 68 -5.48 -7.61 10.02
C TYR A 68 -5.19 -7.37 8.56
N ASP A 69 -6.20 -7.57 7.72
CA ASP A 69 -6.17 -7.18 6.33
C ASP A 69 -6.37 -5.67 6.22
N ARG A 70 -5.47 -5.01 5.49
CA ARG A 70 -5.45 -3.55 5.30
C ARG A 70 -5.67 -3.16 3.84
N SER A 71 -5.92 -4.14 2.98
CA SER A 71 -6.08 -3.90 1.54
C SER A 71 -7.39 -3.25 1.17
N SER A 72 -8.46 -3.48 1.93
CA SER A 72 -9.77 -2.92 1.61
C SER A 72 -9.79 -1.41 1.79
N LEU A 73 -10.17 -0.68 0.73
CA LEU A 73 -10.28 0.77 0.74
C LEU A 73 -11.71 1.19 1.06
N THR A 74 -11.85 2.11 2.01
CA THR A 74 -13.17 2.60 2.46
C THR A 74 -13.72 3.64 1.49
N PHE A 75 -14.93 3.39 0.98
CA PHE A 75 -15.67 4.32 0.13
C PHE A 75 -16.34 5.42 0.94
N GLY A 76 -16.33 6.65 0.43
CA GLY A 76 -17.09 7.77 0.98
C GLY A 76 -16.54 9.12 0.55
N ASN A 77 -17.43 10.12 0.50
CA ASN A 77 -17.02 11.49 0.21
C ASN A 77 -16.33 12.10 1.43
N SER A 78 -15.07 12.43 1.31
CA SER A 78 -14.26 12.99 2.41
C SER A 78 -14.69 14.40 2.86
N ALA A 79 -15.47 15.12 2.06
CA ALA A 79 -16.08 16.37 2.46
C ALA A 79 -17.24 16.17 3.45
N ASP A 80 -17.82 14.97 3.55
CA ASP A 80 -18.79 14.62 4.56
C ASP A 80 -18.07 14.15 5.83
N SER A 81 -18.31 14.81 6.96
CA SER A 81 -17.65 14.49 8.24
C SER A 81 -17.81 13.03 8.68
N ARG A 82 -18.88 12.35 8.25
CA ARG A 82 -19.13 10.92 8.51
C ARG A 82 -18.14 10.00 7.78
N PHE A 83 -17.53 10.49 6.71
CA PHE A 83 -16.61 9.76 5.83
C PHE A 83 -15.22 10.40 5.79
N SER A 84 -14.83 11.15 6.83
CA SER A 84 -13.54 11.84 6.89
C SER A 84 -12.33 10.91 6.70
N ASN A 85 -12.46 9.63 7.03
CA ASN A 85 -11.44 8.59 6.88
C ASN A 85 -11.61 7.72 5.62
N SER A 86 -12.48 8.13 4.68
CA SER A 86 -12.62 7.40 3.42
C SER A 86 -11.34 7.46 2.58
N ASN A 87 -11.09 6.38 1.85
CA ASN A 87 -9.92 6.26 0.98
C ASN A 87 -10.23 6.61 -0.47
N TRP A 88 -11.47 6.49 -0.89
CA TRP A 88 -11.86 6.81 -2.25
C TRP A 88 -13.33 7.20 -2.36
N PHE A 89 -13.63 7.95 -3.43
CA PHE A 89 -14.97 8.39 -3.77
C PHE A 89 -15.14 8.45 -5.28
N TRP A 90 -16.27 7.95 -5.76
CA TRP A 90 -16.69 8.08 -7.15
C TRP A 90 -17.73 9.18 -7.27
N ASN A 91 -17.38 10.26 -7.98
CA ASN A 91 -18.34 11.30 -8.35
C ASN A 91 -18.93 10.98 -9.73
N GLU A 92 -20.11 10.38 -9.76
CA GLU A 92 -20.77 9.96 -10.99
C GLU A 92 -21.15 11.14 -11.91
N ASN A 93 -21.51 12.27 -11.31
CA ASN A 93 -21.90 13.47 -12.07
C ASN A 93 -20.71 14.10 -12.80
N GLU A 94 -19.59 14.18 -12.15
CA GLU A 94 -18.35 14.76 -12.69
C GLU A 94 -17.45 13.71 -13.38
N LYS A 95 -17.78 12.44 -13.23
CA LYS A 95 -17.00 11.29 -13.74
C LYS A 95 -15.55 11.31 -13.25
N VAL A 96 -15.39 11.61 -11.98
CA VAL A 96 -14.09 11.71 -11.31
C VAL A 96 -14.02 10.66 -10.21
N ILE A 97 -12.85 10.03 -10.08
CA ILE A 97 -12.48 9.21 -8.93
C ILE A 97 -11.49 10.01 -8.09
N GLU A 98 -11.83 10.26 -6.85
CA GLU A 98 -10.92 10.80 -5.85
C GLU A 98 -10.32 9.67 -5.03
N ILE A 99 -9.00 9.69 -4.83
CA ILE A 99 -8.28 8.66 -4.09
C ILE A 99 -7.45 9.33 -3.01
N ARG A 100 -7.54 8.81 -1.79
CA ARG A 100 -6.74 9.23 -0.64
C ARG A 100 -6.10 8.00 0.00
N ILE A 101 -4.84 7.78 -0.28
CA ILE A 101 -4.08 6.66 0.27
C ILE A 101 -3.24 7.15 1.44
N PRO A 102 -3.43 6.61 2.65
CA PRO A 102 -2.55 6.90 3.77
C PRO A 102 -1.11 6.49 3.47
N TRP A 103 -0.16 7.32 3.86
CA TRP A 103 1.27 7.12 3.62
C TRP A 103 1.78 5.72 3.96
N HIS A 104 1.33 5.18 5.09
CA HIS A 104 1.75 3.87 5.56
C HIS A 104 1.28 2.69 4.69
N LEU A 105 0.28 2.87 3.83
CA LEU A 105 -0.12 1.87 2.82
C LEU A 105 0.78 1.88 1.59
N LEU A 106 1.66 2.87 1.48
CA LEU A 106 2.66 3.01 0.42
C LEU A 106 4.08 2.83 0.97
N ASN A 107 4.24 2.13 2.09
CA ASN A 107 5.52 1.93 2.79
C ASN A 107 6.25 3.23 3.18
N VAL A 108 5.57 4.39 3.19
CA VAL A 108 6.17 5.63 3.67
C VAL A 108 6.24 5.59 5.19
N SER A 109 7.45 5.59 5.71
CA SER A 109 7.74 5.56 7.15
C SER A 109 7.73 6.94 7.78
N ASP A 110 8.23 7.94 7.04
CA ASP A 110 8.19 9.34 7.44
C ASP A 110 8.00 10.26 6.23
N PRO A 111 6.79 10.79 6.01
CA PRO A 111 6.53 11.66 4.89
C PRO A 111 7.23 13.03 5.02
N SER A 112 7.54 13.51 6.23
CA SER A 112 8.20 14.80 6.41
C SER A 112 9.61 14.84 5.84
N SER A 113 10.33 13.75 5.95
CA SER A 113 11.67 13.54 5.39
C SER A 113 11.69 12.75 4.08
N ARG A 114 10.53 12.34 3.57
CA ARG A 114 10.36 11.48 2.38
C ARG A 114 10.99 10.10 2.54
N ASN A 115 10.97 9.55 3.74
CA ASN A 115 11.49 8.22 3.98
C ASN A 115 10.45 7.14 3.70
N VAL A 116 10.90 6.09 3.03
CA VAL A 116 10.15 4.87 2.74
C VAL A 116 10.85 3.66 3.34
N LEU A 117 10.10 2.62 3.64
CA LEU A 117 10.67 1.31 3.99
C LEU A 117 11.22 0.67 2.71
N ASP A 118 12.46 0.21 2.78
CA ASP A 118 13.21 -0.31 1.64
C ASP A 118 14.26 -1.32 2.12
N ASP A 119 14.81 -2.12 1.21
CA ASP A 119 16.01 -2.93 1.41
C ASP A 119 17.16 -2.33 0.59
N LYS A 120 17.55 -1.13 0.95
CA LYS A 120 18.55 -0.34 0.21
C LYS A 120 19.89 -1.07 0.11
N GLU A 121 20.31 -1.76 1.15
CA GLU A 121 21.59 -2.46 1.20
C GLU A 121 21.54 -3.86 0.57
N GLY A 122 20.33 -4.40 0.35
CA GLY A 122 20.13 -5.71 -0.23
C GLY A 122 20.49 -6.86 0.73
N THR A 123 20.20 -6.64 1.99
CA THR A 123 20.47 -7.59 3.07
C THR A 123 19.27 -8.51 3.33
N GLY A 124 18.09 -8.17 2.80
CA GLY A 124 16.80 -8.78 3.13
C GLY A 124 16.16 -8.18 4.40
N ASP A 125 16.84 -7.26 5.05
CA ASP A 125 16.31 -6.49 6.18
C ASP A 125 15.60 -5.22 5.65
N ILE A 126 14.67 -4.70 6.44
CA ILE A 126 13.93 -3.50 6.09
C ILE A 126 14.62 -2.30 6.70
N GLU A 127 15.15 -1.45 5.83
CA GLU A 127 15.75 -0.18 6.22
C GLU A 127 14.83 0.98 5.83
N SER A 128 15.32 2.20 6.06
CA SER A 128 14.66 3.42 5.62
C SER A 128 15.52 4.15 4.60
N SER A 129 14.95 4.46 3.45
CA SER A 129 15.63 5.25 2.42
C SER A 129 14.80 6.44 1.97
N GLU A 130 15.46 7.49 1.48
CA GLU A 130 14.77 8.65 0.94
C GLU A 130 14.26 8.36 -0.48
N THR A 131 12.98 8.69 -0.75
CA THR A 131 12.40 8.66 -2.09
C THR A 131 12.29 10.06 -2.69
N GLU A 132 12.34 10.15 -4.03
CA GLU A 132 12.02 11.38 -4.73
C GLU A 132 10.52 11.58 -4.96
N GLY A 133 9.73 10.51 -4.88
CA GLY A 133 8.28 10.51 -5.13
C GLY A 133 7.79 9.19 -5.68
N PHE A 134 6.59 9.22 -6.28
CA PHE A 134 5.93 8.06 -6.86
C PHE A 134 5.64 8.27 -8.35
N HIS A 135 5.91 7.26 -9.15
CA HIS A 135 5.38 7.16 -10.51
C HIS A 135 3.99 6.53 -10.47
N ILE A 136 3.02 7.22 -11.06
CA ILE A 136 1.63 6.79 -11.08
C ILE A 136 1.25 6.41 -12.51
N TYR A 137 0.79 5.18 -12.67
CA TYR A 137 0.25 4.66 -13.92
C TYR A 137 -1.24 4.39 -13.76
N THR A 138 -2.03 4.79 -14.73
CA THR A 138 -3.47 4.53 -14.73
C THR A 138 -3.83 3.63 -15.89
N TYR A 139 -4.57 2.57 -15.60
CA TYR A 139 -5.00 1.59 -16.60
C TYR A 139 -6.50 1.35 -16.50
N ILE A 140 -7.11 1.04 -17.63
CA ILE A 140 -8.45 0.46 -17.69
C ILE A 140 -8.33 -0.92 -18.30
N THR A 141 -8.92 -1.90 -17.63
CA THR A 141 -9.02 -3.28 -18.11
C THR A 141 -10.45 -3.62 -18.45
N ASP A 142 -10.68 -4.54 -19.38
CA ASP A 142 -11.99 -5.13 -19.55
C ASP A 142 -12.26 -6.18 -18.47
N LYS A 143 -13.51 -6.70 -18.43
CA LYS A 143 -13.93 -7.68 -17.40
C LYS A 143 -13.15 -9.00 -17.41
N LYS A 144 -12.35 -9.23 -18.44
CA LYS A 144 -11.55 -10.46 -18.60
C LYS A 144 -10.07 -10.21 -18.42
N ASP A 145 -9.69 -8.96 -18.15
CA ASP A 145 -8.29 -8.50 -18.10
C ASP A 145 -7.48 -8.79 -19.39
N GLU A 146 -8.19 -9.03 -20.51
CA GLU A 146 -7.59 -9.34 -21.80
C GLU A 146 -7.14 -8.10 -22.55
N ASN A 147 -7.77 -6.96 -22.27
CA ASN A 147 -7.44 -5.69 -22.90
C ASN A 147 -7.10 -4.64 -21.84
N VAL A 148 -5.86 -4.18 -21.87
CA VAL A 148 -5.36 -3.15 -20.96
C VAL A 148 -5.12 -1.87 -21.75
N LYS A 149 -5.69 -0.77 -21.31
CA LYS A 149 -5.47 0.55 -21.89
C LYS A 149 -4.93 1.51 -20.84
N GLN A 150 -3.73 2.02 -21.07
CA GLN A 150 -3.14 3.08 -20.24
C GLN A 150 -3.79 4.43 -20.51
N ILE A 151 -4.00 5.22 -19.44
CA ILE A 151 -4.60 6.57 -19.51
C ILE A 151 -3.78 7.53 -18.64
N PRO A 152 -3.54 8.77 -19.11
CA PRO A 152 -3.42 9.19 -20.50
C PRO A 152 -2.03 8.81 -21.05
N GLY A 153 -1.96 8.38 -22.28
CA GLY A 153 -0.68 8.23 -22.99
C GLY A 153 0.31 7.23 -22.40
N SER A 154 1.59 7.39 -22.74
CA SER A 154 2.66 6.43 -22.46
C SER A 154 3.59 6.79 -21.29
N SER A 155 3.41 7.94 -20.67
CA SER A 155 4.25 8.40 -19.57
C SER A 155 3.50 8.36 -18.26
N PRO A 156 4.12 7.87 -17.18
CA PRO A 156 3.52 7.95 -15.84
C PRO A 156 3.50 9.40 -15.35
N ASP A 157 2.50 9.73 -14.54
CA ASP A 157 2.55 10.94 -13.74
C ASP A 157 3.53 10.75 -12.59
N PHE A 158 4.29 11.78 -12.28
CA PHE A 158 5.23 11.77 -11.16
C PHE A 158 4.70 12.65 -10.04
N TYR A 159 4.34 12.01 -8.93
CA TYR A 159 3.91 12.69 -7.71
C TYR A 159 5.10 12.93 -6.82
N LYS A 160 5.37 14.20 -6.51
CA LYS A 160 6.43 14.65 -5.62
C LYS A 160 5.86 15.59 -4.58
N TRP A 161 6.42 15.56 -3.38
CA TRP A 161 6.09 16.49 -2.31
C TRP A 161 7.36 17.06 -1.68
N ASP A 162 7.25 18.21 -1.04
CA ASP A 162 8.35 18.84 -0.35
C ASP A 162 8.54 18.28 1.06
N LYS A 163 9.78 18.28 1.55
CA LYS A 163 10.07 18.00 2.94
C LYS A 163 9.56 19.14 3.82
N TRP A 164 9.19 18.82 5.05
CA TRP A 164 8.80 19.82 6.03
C TRP A 164 9.37 19.48 7.41
N GLU A 165 9.55 20.50 8.23
CA GLU A 165 9.96 20.35 9.62
C GLU A 165 8.75 19.88 10.47
N VAL A 166 8.99 18.86 11.29
CA VAL A 166 8.00 18.41 12.28
C VAL A 166 8.21 19.27 13.53
N PRO A 167 7.18 19.98 14.03
CA PRO A 167 7.30 20.75 15.25
C PRO A 167 7.71 19.85 16.42
N GLU A 168 8.76 20.23 17.14
CA GLU A 168 9.11 19.57 18.41
C GLU A 168 8.03 19.96 19.44
N TYR A 169 7.36 18.96 19.97
CA TYR A 169 6.46 19.14 21.11
C TYR A 169 7.33 19.16 22.38
N THR A 170 7.48 20.32 22.97
CA THR A 170 8.12 20.52 24.29
C THR A 170 7.14 20.27 25.41
#